data_65fe167b4db597c9801e891e2db99c0a
#
_entry.id   65fe167b4db597c9801e891e2db99c0a
#
_cell.length_a   1.000
_cell.length_b   1.000
_cell.length_c   1.000
_cell.angle_alpha   90.00
_cell.angle_beta   90.00
_cell.angle_gamma   90.00
#
_symmetry.space_group_name_H-M   'P 1'
#
loop_
_entity.id
_entity.type
_entity.pdbx_description
1 polymer ?
#
loop_
_entity_poly.entity_id
_entity_poly.type
_entity_poly.pdbx_seq_one_letter_code
_entity_poly.pdbx_strand_id
1 'polypeptide(L)'
;MNKNVLKFMVFIMLLNIITPLFNKNDALAARDISSTNVTDLTVSPSKIEDGGKTTVKMTFDDKNRKIQNGDTIKVAWPTSGTVKIEGYSKTVPLTVKGEQVGQAVITPDGATITFNDKVEKLSDVSGFAEFEVQGRNLTQTNTSDDKVATITSGNKSTNVTVHKSEAGTSSVFYYKTGDMLPEDTTHVRWFLNINNEKSYVSKDITIKDQIQGGQQLDLSTLNINVTGTHSNYYSGPNAITDFEKAFPGSKITVDNAKNTIDVTIPQGYGSYNSFSINYKTKITNEQQKEFVNNSQAWYQEHGKEEVNGKSFNHTVHNINANAGIEGTVKGELKVLKQDKDTKAPIVNVKFKLSKKDGSVVKANQKEIEIITDANGIANIKALPSGDYILKEIEAPAPYTFDKDKEYPFTMKDTDNQGYFTTIENAKAIEKTKDVSAQKVWEGTQKVKPTIYFKLYKQDDNQNTTPVDKAEIKKLEDGTTKVTWSNLPENDKNGKTIKYLVKEVNAQGEDTTPEGYTKNENGLVVTNTEKPIETTSISGEKVWDDKDNQDGKRPEKVSVNLLANGEKVNTLDV
;
A
#
# COMPACT_ATOMS: atom_id res chain seq x y z
N MET A 1 47.06 16.96 -12.34
CA MET A 1 46.41 17.70 -11.23
C MET A 1 45.87 16.67 -10.23
N ASN A 2 46.19 16.79 -8.97
CA ASN A 2 45.99 15.71 -7.97
C ASN A 2 44.50 15.52 -7.70
N LYS A 3 44.00 14.29 -7.69
CA LYS A 3 42.55 13.95 -7.50
C LYS A 3 41.93 14.57 -6.24
N ASN A 4 42.73 14.85 -5.24
CA ASN A 4 42.32 15.49 -3.99
C ASN A 4 42.06 17.01 -4.13
N VAL A 5 42.76 17.67 -5.07
CA VAL A 5 42.54 19.10 -5.37
C VAL A 5 41.25 19.29 -6.16
N LEU A 6 40.91 18.34 -7.03
CA LEU A 6 39.62 18.37 -7.78
C LEU A 6 38.41 18.12 -6.88
N LYS A 7 38.52 17.22 -5.90
CA LYS A 7 37.46 17.01 -4.89
C LYS A 7 37.24 18.24 -4.01
N PHE A 8 38.33 18.92 -3.65
CA PHE A 8 38.27 20.16 -2.86
C PHE A 8 37.67 21.33 -3.66
N MET A 9 37.98 21.43 -4.96
CA MET A 9 37.39 22.45 -5.85
C MET A 9 35.88 22.18 -6.11
N VAL A 10 35.46 20.93 -6.26
CA VAL A 10 34.01 20.58 -6.41
C VAL A 10 33.27 20.87 -5.12
N PHE A 11 33.87 20.64 -3.95
CA PHE A 11 33.29 20.98 -2.66
C PHE A 11 33.14 22.50 -2.48
N ILE A 12 34.12 23.28 -2.93
CA ILE A 12 34.09 24.76 -2.91
C ILE A 12 33.06 25.30 -3.95
N MET A 13 32.90 24.66 -5.12
CA MET A 13 31.89 25.04 -6.10
C MET A 13 30.46 24.73 -5.61
N LEU A 14 30.24 23.61 -4.93
CA LEU A 14 28.95 23.31 -4.30
C LEU A 14 28.60 24.26 -3.14
N LEU A 15 29.62 24.71 -2.38
CA LEU A 15 29.44 25.74 -1.35
C LEU A 15 29.08 27.12 -1.94
N ASN A 16 29.53 27.44 -3.15
CA ASN A 16 29.28 28.72 -3.81
C ASN A 16 27.92 28.81 -4.55
N ILE A 17 27.23 27.66 -4.79
CA ILE A 17 25.89 27.64 -5.35
C ILE A 17 24.83 27.86 -4.25
N ILE A 18 25.19 27.68 -2.98
CA ILE A 18 24.29 27.85 -1.81
C ILE A 18 24.28 29.30 -1.29
N THR A 19 25.18 30.18 -1.77
CA THR A 19 25.38 31.53 -1.21
C THR A 19 24.50 32.71 -1.70
N PRO A 20 23.55 32.60 -2.64
CA PRO A 20 22.75 33.77 -2.97
C PRO A 20 21.51 33.99 -2.11
N LEU A 21 21.20 33.16 -1.12
CA LEU A 21 19.98 33.27 -0.30
C LEU A 21 20.20 33.86 1.11
N PHE A 22 21.44 34.11 1.52
CA PHE A 22 21.70 34.72 2.83
C PHE A 22 22.09 36.20 2.66
N ASN A 23 21.22 37.09 3.08
CA ASN A 23 21.56 38.52 3.22
C ASN A 23 22.72 38.66 4.24
N LYS A 24 23.74 39.42 3.85
CA LYS A 24 24.95 39.67 4.65
C LYS A 24 24.66 40.57 5.85
N ASN A 25 23.93 40.11 6.85
CA ASN A 25 24.04 40.68 8.20
C ASN A 25 23.71 39.58 9.20
N ASP A 26 24.66 39.26 10.07
CA ASP A 26 24.60 38.29 11.16
C ASP A 26 24.51 36.81 10.73
N ALA A 27 25.66 36.27 10.29
CA ALA A 27 25.85 34.82 10.22
C ALA A 27 25.91 34.25 11.64
N LEU A 28 24.76 34.02 12.27
CA LEU A 28 24.65 33.10 13.39
C LEU A 28 25.18 31.73 12.91
N ALA A 29 26.15 31.16 13.64
CA ALA A 29 26.68 29.84 13.33
C ALA A 29 25.51 28.84 13.29
N ALA A 30 25.41 28.08 12.18
CA ALA A 30 24.38 27.06 12.01
C ALA A 30 24.34 26.11 13.21
N ARG A 31 23.23 26.10 13.95
CA ARG A 31 23.05 25.23 15.11
C ARG A 31 22.41 23.93 14.70
N ASP A 32 23.01 22.83 15.11
CA ASP A 32 22.37 21.53 14.99
C ASP A 32 21.37 21.36 16.13
N ILE A 33 20.09 21.29 15.79
CA ILE A 33 18.97 21.12 16.74
C ILE A 33 18.40 19.71 16.72
N SER A 34 19.05 18.75 16.08
CA SER A 34 18.56 17.38 15.94
C SER A 34 18.22 16.73 17.28
N SER A 35 19.06 16.92 18.31
CA SER A 35 18.86 16.30 19.62
C SER A 35 17.65 16.83 20.40
N THR A 36 17.18 18.04 20.09
CA THR A 36 16.06 18.69 20.80
C THR A 36 14.75 18.64 20.02
N ASN A 37 14.83 18.66 18.69
CA ASN A 37 13.66 18.84 17.84
C ASN A 37 13.22 17.60 17.08
N VAL A 38 14.09 16.59 16.88
CA VAL A 38 13.67 15.33 16.24
C VAL A 38 12.81 14.52 17.18
N THR A 39 11.60 14.21 16.74
CA THR A 39 10.60 13.48 17.52
C THR A 39 10.62 12.00 17.24
N ASP A 40 10.86 11.60 15.96
CA ASP A 40 10.92 10.20 15.56
C ASP A 40 11.87 9.99 14.38
N LEU A 41 12.40 8.76 14.28
CA LEU A 41 13.27 8.31 13.19
C LEU A 41 13.02 6.83 12.92
N THR A 42 12.54 6.51 11.74
CA THR A 42 12.17 5.15 11.33
C THR A 42 12.71 4.79 9.96
N VAL A 43 12.78 3.49 9.66
CA VAL A 43 13.10 2.93 8.35
C VAL A 43 12.10 1.87 7.95
N SER A 44 11.80 1.79 6.66
CA SER A 44 10.93 0.75 6.11
C SER A 44 11.27 0.42 4.66
N PRO A 45 11.58 -0.86 4.36
CA PRO A 45 11.76 -2.00 5.25
C PRO A 45 13.04 -1.90 6.10
N SER A 46 13.09 -2.57 7.26
CA SER A 46 14.27 -2.61 8.13
C SER A 46 15.30 -3.67 7.74
N LYS A 47 14.98 -4.56 6.81
CA LYS A 47 15.90 -5.53 6.19
C LYS A 47 15.82 -5.40 4.68
N ILE A 48 17.00 -5.27 4.04
CA ILE A 48 17.17 -5.11 2.59
C ILE A 48 18.32 -6.01 2.11
N GLU A 49 18.32 -6.33 0.82
CA GLU A 49 19.44 -6.99 0.16
C GLU A 49 20.60 -6.01 -0.09
N ASP A 50 21.80 -6.52 -0.32
CA ASP A 50 22.95 -5.71 -0.77
C ASP A 50 22.59 -4.95 -2.06
N GLY A 51 22.75 -3.62 -2.05
CA GLY A 51 22.29 -2.74 -3.12
C GLY A 51 20.80 -2.40 -3.07
N GLY A 52 20.04 -2.98 -2.13
CA GLY A 52 18.63 -2.68 -1.92
C GLY A 52 18.38 -1.32 -1.30
N LYS A 53 17.13 -0.87 -1.37
CA LYS A 53 16.70 0.43 -0.89
C LYS A 53 15.80 0.30 0.34
N THR A 54 15.88 1.29 1.22
CA THR A 54 14.92 1.51 2.30
C THR A 54 14.56 2.98 2.38
N THR A 55 13.37 3.27 2.88
CA THR A 55 12.92 4.64 3.13
C THR A 55 13.23 5.02 4.57
N VAL A 56 13.94 6.12 4.74
CA VAL A 56 14.17 6.79 6.04
C VAL A 56 13.09 7.85 6.21
N LYS A 57 12.40 7.83 7.34
CA LYS A 57 11.46 8.88 7.72
C LYS A 57 11.86 9.47 9.06
N MET A 58 11.99 10.79 9.08
CA MET A 58 12.29 11.58 10.26
C MET A 58 11.20 12.63 10.44
N THR A 59 10.74 12.80 11.68
CA THR A 59 9.79 13.85 12.06
C THR A 59 10.42 14.78 13.11
N PHE A 60 9.98 16.03 13.08
CA PHE A 60 10.48 17.06 14.00
C PHE A 60 9.37 18.02 14.40
N ASP A 61 9.54 18.68 15.54
CA ASP A 61 8.70 19.79 15.98
C ASP A 61 9.52 20.85 16.73
N ASP A 62 8.88 21.97 17.08
CA ASP A 62 9.51 23.07 17.82
C ASP A 62 9.05 23.17 19.30
N LYS A 63 8.42 22.11 19.84
CA LYS A 63 7.88 22.09 21.21
C LYS A 63 8.96 22.24 22.28
N ASN A 64 10.06 21.52 22.11
CA ASN A 64 11.18 21.56 23.07
C ASN A 64 12.10 22.75 22.82
N ARG A 65 12.21 23.19 21.56
CA ARG A 65 13.06 24.30 21.17
C ARG A 65 12.52 24.96 19.91
N LYS A 66 12.32 26.27 19.97
CA LYS A 66 11.93 27.10 18.82
C LYS A 66 12.98 27.01 17.71
N ILE A 67 12.52 26.72 16.52
CA ILE A 67 13.34 26.68 15.31
C ILE A 67 13.62 28.13 14.85
N GLN A 68 14.88 28.41 14.54
CA GLN A 68 15.34 29.73 14.13
C GLN A 68 16.08 29.68 12.79
N ASN A 69 16.31 30.88 12.23
CA ASN A 69 17.13 31.04 11.03
C ASN A 69 18.50 30.39 11.17
N GLY A 70 18.90 29.61 10.17
CA GLY A 70 20.18 28.91 10.15
C GLY A 70 20.23 27.63 11.00
N ASP A 71 19.19 27.28 11.73
CA ASP A 71 19.13 26.00 12.44
C ASP A 71 19.11 24.82 11.44
N THR A 72 19.74 23.72 11.84
CA THR A 72 19.82 22.50 11.03
C THR A 72 19.35 21.28 11.78
N ILE A 73 18.74 20.34 11.08
CA ILE A 73 18.46 18.98 11.54
C ILE A 73 19.21 18.03 10.62
N LYS A 74 19.98 17.10 11.21
CA LYS A 74 20.83 16.16 10.47
C LYS A 74 20.39 14.72 10.67
N VAL A 75 20.45 13.94 9.60
CA VAL A 75 20.37 12.48 9.65
C VAL A 75 21.69 11.93 9.15
N ALA A 76 22.31 11.10 9.96
CA ALA A 76 23.64 10.53 9.70
C ALA A 76 23.57 9.00 9.65
N TRP A 77 24.46 8.40 8.85
CA TRP A 77 24.61 6.96 8.69
C TRP A 77 26.07 6.57 8.40
N PRO A 78 26.44 5.29 8.53
CA PRO A 78 27.80 4.84 8.22
C PRO A 78 28.07 4.94 6.71
N THR A 79 29.14 5.67 6.35
CA THR A 79 29.60 5.90 4.96
C THR A 79 30.81 5.05 4.59
N SER A 80 31.34 4.25 5.54
CA SER A 80 32.53 3.40 5.38
C SER A 80 32.43 2.15 6.26
N GLY A 81 33.35 1.21 6.06
CA GLY A 81 33.37 -0.05 6.80
C GLY A 81 32.77 -1.22 6.02
N THR A 82 32.40 -2.30 6.72
CA THR A 82 31.83 -3.50 6.11
C THR A 82 30.37 -3.35 5.71
N VAL A 83 29.68 -2.36 6.27
CA VAL A 83 28.33 -1.96 5.87
C VAL A 83 28.31 -0.45 5.71
N LYS A 84 27.69 0.04 4.66
CA LYS A 84 27.47 1.47 4.45
C LYS A 84 26.05 1.74 3.95
N ILE A 85 25.60 2.94 4.21
CA ILE A 85 24.36 3.50 3.67
C ILE A 85 24.73 4.70 2.78
N GLU A 86 24.04 4.85 1.68
CA GLU A 86 24.23 5.97 0.73
C GLU A 86 22.86 6.58 0.41
N GLY A 87 22.70 7.87 0.70
CA GLY A 87 21.49 8.62 0.35
C GLY A 87 21.48 8.99 -1.13
N TYR A 88 20.32 8.94 -1.74
CA TYR A 88 20.14 9.43 -3.11
C TYR A 88 20.06 10.95 -3.14
N SER A 89 20.94 11.59 -3.91
CA SER A 89 21.07 13.05 -3.99
C SER A 89 19.78 13.72 -4.45
N LYS A 90 19.16 14.47 -3.56
CA LYS A 90 17.90 15.20 -3.80
C LYS A 90 17.85 16.44 -2.91
N THR A 91 17.23 17.50 -3.42
CA THR A 91 16.89 18.68 -2.63
C THR A 91 15.37 18.86 -2.67
N VAL A 92 14.76 18.95 -1.50
CA VAL A 92 13.30 19.10 -1.34
C VAL A 92 13.04 20.40 -0.57
N PRO A 93 12.29 21.37 -1.15
CA PRO A 93 11.95 22.58 -0.44
C PRO A 93 10.93 22.30 0.66
N LEU A 94 11.08 23.00 1.78
CA LEU A 94 10.12 23.06 2.87
C LEU A 94 9.31 24.34 2.72
N THR A 95 8.01 24.23 2.47
CA THR A 95 7.16 25.38 2.18
C THR A 95 5.93 25.42 3.09
N VAL A 96 5.59 26.60 3.56
CA VAL A 96 4.33 26.88 4.26
C VAL A 96 3.57 27.93 3.48
N LYS A 97 2.37 27.59 3.01
CA LYS A 97 1.51 28.49 2.22
C LYS A 97 2.19 29.11 0.99
N GLY A 98 3.03 28.31 0.33
CA GLY A 98 3.77 28.75 -0.87
C GLY A 98 5.06 29.54 -0.59
N GLU A 99 5.36 29.84 0.67
CA GLU A 99 6.61 30.49 1.08
C GLU A 99 7.63 29.43 1.56
N GLN A 100 8.82 29.43 0.96
CA GLN A 100 9.87 28.50 1.34
C GLN A 100 10.50 28.96 2.67
N VAL A 101 10.45 28.09 3.67
CA VAL A 101 10.97 28.33 5.04
C VAL A 101 12.21 27.52 5.33
N GLY A 102 12.62 26.64 4.41
CA GLY A 102 13.79 25.79 4.53
C GLY A 102 13.91 24.82 3.36
N GLN A 103 14.83 23.91 3.46
CA GLN A 103 14.99 22.81 2.50
C GLN A 103 15.64 21.59 3.17
N ALA A 104 15.31 20.41 2.68
CA ALA A 104 16.00 19.16 3.00
C ALA A 104 16.94 18.82 1.84
N VAL A 105 18.22 18.64 2.13
CA VAL A 105 19.26 18.22 1.18
C VAL A 105 19.73 16.83 1.57
N ILE A 106 19.51 15.87 0.70
CA ILE A 106 19.98 14.48 0.82
C ILE A 106 21.21 14.34 -0.06
N THR A 107 22.25 13.70 0.46
CA THR A 107 23.50 13.39 -0.23
C THR A 107 23.87 11.93 0.04
N PRO A 108 24.85 11.34 -0.66
CA PRO A 108 25.34 10.00 -0.32
C PRO A 108 25.83 9.88 1.14
N ASP A 109 26.28 10.96 1.75
CA ASP A 109 26.95 10.95 3.06
C ASP A 109 26.03 11.33 4.24
N GLY A 110 24.80 11.80 3.98
CA GLY A 110 23.86 12.21 5.02
C GLY A 110 22.70 13.05 4.47
N ALA A 111 21.77 13.39 5.34
CA ALA A 111 20.72 14.35 5.02
C ALA A 111 20.70 15.51 6.01
N THR A 112 20.44 16.72 5.51
CA THR A 112 20.39 17.93 6.34
C THR A 112 19.17 18.78 5.95
N ILE A 113 18.34 19.08 6.93
CA ILE A 113 17.33 20.14 6.82
C ILE A 113 17.99 21.44 7.28
N THR A 114 17.79 22.51 6.53
CA THR A 114 18.24 23.86 6.90
C THR A 114 17.05 24.81 6.84
N PHE A 115 16.86 25.62 7.88
CA PHE A 115 15.77 26.59 7.98
C PHE A 115 16.29 28.01 7.67
N ASN A 116 15.43 28.83 7.08
CA ASN A 116 15.70 30.24 6.82
C ASN A 116 14.92 31.16 7.80
N ASP A 117 15.09 32.47 7.67
CA ASP A 117 14.49 33.50 8.54
C ASP A 117 12.95 33.48 8.57
N LYS A 118 12.30 32.91 7.58
CA LYS A 118 10.84 32.87 7.50
C LYS A 118 10.22 31.88 8.48
N VAL A 119 10.98 30.86 8.92
CA VAL A 119 10.52 29.93 9.95
C VAL A 119 10.24 30.62 11.27
N GLU A 120 10.92 31.73 11.56
CA GLU A 120 10.77 32.51 12.80
C GLU A 120 9.39 33.17 12.93
N LYS A 121 8.70 33.35 11.79
CA LYS A 121 7.34 33.91 11.73
C LYS A 121 6.26 32.88 12.04
N LEU A 122 6.63 31.62 12.27
CA LEU A 122 5.73 30.51 12.54
C LEU A 122 5.72 30.15 14.04
N SER A 123 4.60 29.60 14.51
CA SER A 123 4.46 28.89 15.77
C SER A 123 3.99 27.46 15.55
N ASP A 124 4.19 26.62 16.58
CA ASP A 124 3.80 25.20 16.53
C ASP A 124 4.27 24.53 15.23
N VAL A 125 5.56 24.76 14.96
CA VAL A 125 6.20 24.21 13.76
C VAL A 125 6.37 22.72 13.95
N SER A 126 5.90 21.96 12.97
CA SER A 126 6.16 20.53 12.85
C SER A 126 6.43 20.16 11.41
N GLY A 127 7.15 19.06 11.20
CA GLY A 127 7.46 18.63 9.86
C GLY A 127 8.08 17.25 9.80
N PHE A 128 8.40 16.86 8.57
CA PHE A 128 9.05 15.59 8.30
C PHE A 128 10.00 15.71 7.09
N ALA A 129 10.94 14.76 7.03
CA ALA A 129 11.63 14.40 5.80
C ALA A 129 11.55 12.89 5.62
N GLU A 130 11.27 12.46 4.41
CA GLU A 130 11.16 11.06 4.00
C GLU A 130 11.92 10.89 2.69
N PHE A 131 12.89 9.96 2.67
CA PHE A 131 13.75 9.78 1.52
C PHE A 131 14.35 8.38 1.47
N GLU A 132 14.71 7.95 0.27
CA GLU A 132 15.31 6.64 0.05
C GLU A 132 16.84 6.68 0.24
N VAL A 133 17.34 5.59 0.80
CA VAL A 133 18.79 5.30 0.91
C VAL A 133 19.06 3.89 0.41
N GLN A 134 20.27 3.66 -0.10
CA GLN A 134 20.78 2.34 -0.48
C GLN A 134 21.65 1.77 0.62
N GLY A 135 21.50 0.48 0.92
CA GLY A 135 22.40 -0.23 1.83
C GLY A 135 23.39 -1.11 1.05
N ARG A 136 24.65 -1.12 1.48
CA ARG A 136 25.70 -1.98 0.90
C ARG A 136 26.36 -2.81 1.99
N ASN A 137 26.42 -4.13 1.77
CA ASN A 137 27.19 -5.07 2.58
C ASN A 137 28.48 -5.42 1.83
N LEU A 138 29.61 -4.85 2.28
CA LEU A 138 30.91 -4.92 1.60
C LEU A 138 31.81 -6.04 2.16
N THR A 139 31.25 -6.99 2.91
CA THR A 139 32.02 -8.14 3.39
C THR A 139 32.58 -8.97 2.23
N GLN A 140 33.83 -9.42 2.37
CA GLN A 140 34.55 -10.16 1.33
C GLN A 140 34.34 -11.69 1.45
N THR A 141 33.17 -12.12 1.92
CA THR A 141 32.82 -13.55 2.03
C THR A 141 31.95 -13.97 0.85
N ASN A 142 32.07 -15.25 0.45
CA ASN A 142 31.16 -15.85 -0.54
C ASN A 142 29.91 -16.48 0.11
N THR A 143 29.84 -16.47 1.43
CA THR A 143 28.69 -16.98 2.20
C THR A 143 27.71 -15.85 2.47
N SER A 144 26.45 -16.24 2.72
CA SER A 144 25.41 -15.32 3.17
C SER A 144 25.83 -14.62 4.47
N ASP A 145 25.60 -13.32 4.55
CA ASP A 145 25.99 -12.48 5.69
C ASP A 145 25.02 -11.32 5.90
N ASP A 146 24.66 -11.06 7.15
CA ASP A 146 23.83 -9.91 7.57
C ASP A 146 24.69 -8.89 8.30
N LYS A 147 24.64 -7.62 7.87
CA LYS A 147 25.27 -6.50 8.56
C LYS A 147 24.24 -5.45 8.93
N VAL A 148 24.40 -4.90 10.13
CA VAL A 148 23.50 -3.86 10.64
C VAL A 148 24.16 -2.50 10.52
N ALA A 149 23.49 -1.58 9.85
CA ALA A 149 23.82 -0.17 9.80
C ALA A 149 22.88 0.62 10.71
N THR A 150 23.41 1.50 11.54
CA THR A 150 22.62 2.38 12.41
C THR A 150 22.51 3.76 11.78
N ILE A 151 21.29 4.23 11.59
CA ILE A 151 20.98 5.59 11.14
C ILE A 151 20.59 6.42 12.37
N THR A 152 21.08 7.64 12.49
CA THR A 152 20.88 8.49 13.67
C THR A 152 20.42 9.89 13.29
N SER A 153 19.65 10.52 14.18
CA SER A 153 19.34 11.94 14.12
C SER A 153 19.16 12.47 15.55
N GLY A 154 20.13 13.27 16.01
CA GLY A 154 20.19 13.68 17.40
C GLY A 154 20.23 12.47 18.35
N ASN A 155 19.23 12.37 19.23
CA ASN A 155 19.10 11.29 20.22
C ASN A 155 18.28 10.10 19.70
N LYS A 156 17.83 10.13 18.44
CA LYS A 156 17.06 9.05 17.83
C LYS A 156 17.97 8.18 16.96
N SER A 157 17.69 6.88 16.96
CA SER A 157 18.39 5.92 16.10
C SER A 157 17.46 4.81 15.63
N THR A 158 17.78 4.28 14.46
CA THR A 158 17.11 3.12 13.87
C THR A 158 18.12 2.26 13.12
N ASN A 159 17.81 0.98 12.93
CA ASN A 159 18.71 0.03 12.31
C ASN A 159 18.19 -0.47 10.97
N VAL A 160 19.11 -0.65 10.03
CA VAL A 160 18.88 -1.33 8.75
C VAL A 160 19.79 -2.54 8.68
N THR A 161 19.22 -3.71 8.48
CA THR A 161 19.97 -4.94 8.20
C THR A 161 20.15 -5.06 6.69
N VAL A 162 21.41 -5.10 6.25
CA VAL A 162 21.77 -5.31 4.84
C VAL A 162 22.23 -6.74 4.67
N HIS A 163 21.40 -7.53 3.99
CA HIS A 163 21.66 -8.93 3.69
C HIS A 163 22.51 -9.06 2.43
N LYS A 164 23.57 -9.83 2.52
CA LYS A 164 24.33 -10.29 1.36
C LYS A 164 24.05 -11.77 1.14
N SER A 165 23.45 -12.09 0.02
CA SER A 165 23.20 -13.48 -0.36
C SER A 165 24.51 -14.20 -0.68
N GLU A 166 24.50 -15.51 -0.50
CA GLU A 166 25.59 -16.37 -0.96
C GLU A 166 25.83 -16.16 -2.47
N ALA A 167 27.11 -16.14 -2.86
CA ALA A 167 27.47 -16.02 -4.27
C ALA A 167 26.80 -17.15 -5.08
N GLY A 168 25.86 -16.80 -5.93
CA GLY A 168 25.12 -17.77 -6.75
C GLY A 168 26.04 -18.45 -7.77
N THR A 169 25.83 -19.74 -7.96
CA THR A 169 26.47 -20.55 -9.03
C THR A 169 25.66 -20.56 -10.32
N SER A 170 24.46 -19.99 -10.31
CA SER A 170 23.59 -19.95 -11.47
C SER A 170 23.91 -18.75 -12.32
N SER A 171 24.46 -18.97 -13.48
CA SER A 171 24.61 -17.94 -14.49
C SER A 171 23.52 -18.07 -15.56
N VAL A 172 23.08 -16.92 -16.05
CA VAL A 172 22.09 -16.83 -17.13
C VAL A 172 22.80 -16.27 -18.34
N PHE A 173 22.59 -16.87 -19.52
CA PHE A 173 23.26 -16.44 -20.74
C PHE A 173 23.08 -14.96 -21.03
N TYR A 174 21.83 -14.49 -20.99
CA TYR A 174 21.48 -13.08 -21.17
C TYR A 174 20.52 -12.60 -20.09
N TYR A 175 20.84 -11.48 -19.50
CA TYR A 175 19.92 -10.73 -18.65
C TYR A 175 20.11 -9.23 -18.79
N LYS A 176 19.04 -8.50 -18.56
CA LYS A 176 19.00 -7.05 -18.49
C LYS A 176 18.77 -6.61 -17.07
N THR A 177 19.47 -5.58 -16.66
CA THR A 177 19.26 -4.93 -15.36
C THR A 177 19.45 -3.43 -15.46
N GLY A 178 19.06 -2.70 -14.42
CA GLY A 178 19.26 -1.27 -14.32
C GLY A 178 19.19 -0.81 -12.86
N ASP A 179 19.76 0.36 -12.62
CA ASP A 179 19.73 1.02 -11.32
C ASP A 179 19.83 2.54 -11.45
N MET A 180 19.75 3.23 -10.32
CA MET A 180 20.10 4.64 -10.20
C MET A 180 21.25 4.77 -9.19
N LEU A 181 22.20 5.63 -9.47
CA LEU A 181 23.33 5.86 -8.56
C LEU A 181 22.93 6.87 -7.46
N PRO A 182 23.36 6.67 -6.22
CA PRO A 182 23.12 7.62 -5.13
C PRO A 182 23.58 9.05 -5.44
N GLU A 183 24.69 9.21 -6.13
CA GLU A 183 25.26 10.50 -6.54
C GLU A 183 24.64 11.08 -7.82
N ASP A 184 23.89 10.28 -8.60
CA ASP A 184 23.31 10.69 -9.88
C ASP A 184 21.86 10.22 -10.02
N THR A 185 20.94 11.02 -9.51
CA THR A 185 19.48 10.76 -9.57
C THR A 185 18.81 11.38 -10.80
N THR A 186 19.59 11.92 -11.73
CA THR A 186 19.10 12.49 -12.99
C THR A 186 19.16 11.50 -14.16
N HIS A 187 19.81 10.36 -13.94
CA HIS A 187 19.96 9.29 -14.93
C HIS A 187 19.59 7.93 -14.37
N VAL A 188 19.11 7.07 -15.25
CA VAL A 188 18.98 5.62 -15.02
C VAL A 188 20.11 4.93 -15.75
N ARG A 189 20.80 4.01 -15.09
CA ARG A 189 21.88 3.21 -15.64
C ARG A 189 21.34 1.86 -16.07
N TRP A 190 21.68 1.40 -17.27
CA TRP A 190 21.21 0.15 -17.88
C TRP A 190 22.37 -0.76 -18.26
N PHE A 191 22.15 -2.07 -18.17
CA PHE A 191 23.14 -3.11 -18.45
C PHE A 191 22.51 -4.21 -19.30
N LEU A 192 23.12 -4.48 -20.45
CA LEU A 192 22.88 -5.66 -21.26
C LEU A 192 24.03 -6.64 -21.01
N ASN A 193 23.78 -7.72 -20.29
CA ASN A 193 24.80 -8.70 -19.91
C ASN A 193 24.61 -9.97 -20.74
N ILE A 194 25.52 -10.20 -21.67
CA ILE A 194 25.42 -11.19 -22.74
C ILE A 194 26.48 -12.27 -22.55
N ASN A 195 26.07 -13.52 -22.64
CA ASN A 195 26.92 -14.71 -22.50
C ASN A 195 27.78 -14.71 -21.24
N ASN A 196 27.15 -14.54 -20.08
CA ASN A 196 27.84 -14.45 -18.80
C ASN A 196 28.64 -15.71 -18.44
N GLU A 197 28.24 -16.88 -18.96
CA GLU A 197 28.93 -18.16 -18.76
C GLU A 197 30.13 -18.34 -19.71
N LYS A 198 30.30 -17.45 -20.68
CA LYS A 198 31.28 -17.61 -21.76
C LYS A 198 31.10 -18.93 -22.51
N SER A 199 29.87 -19.34 -22.66
CA SER A 199 29.48 -20.57 -23.37
C SER A 199 29.83 -20.47 -24.85
N TYR A 200 30.08 -21.63 -25.50
CA TYR A 200 30.09 -21.72 -26.95
C TYR A 200 28.67 -21.50 -27.50
N VAL A 201 28.50 -20.66 -28.50
CA VAL A 201 27.22 -20.42 -29.14
C VAL A 201 27.16 -21.03 -30.55
N SER A 202 26.01 -21.51 -30.95
CA SER A 202 25.78 -22.14 -32.26
C SER A 202 25.27 -21.16 -33.32
N LYS A 203 24.89 -19.95 -32.93
CA LYS A 203 24.39 -18.88 -33.82
C LYS A 203 24.93 -17.52 -33.38
N ASP A 204 24.79 -16.55 -34.28
CA ASP A 204 25.02 -15.15 -33.94
C ASP A 204 24.08 -14.70 -32.80
N ILE A 205 24.57 -13.80 -31.96
CA ILE A 205 23.80 -13.23 -30.89
C ILE A 205 23.22 -11.90 -31.36
N THR A 206 21.89 -11.74 -31.22
CA THR A 206 21.22 -10.47 -31.53
C THR A 206 20.43 -10.02 -30.31
N ILE A 207 20.59 -8.74 -29.93
CA ILE A 207 19.81 -8.08 -28.88
C ILE A 207 19.16 -6.84 -29.50
N LYS A 208 17.89 -6.67 -29.32
CA LYS A 208 17.17 -5.43 -29.65
C LYS A 208 16.66 -4.80 -28.36
N ASP A 209 17.16 -3.64 -28.04
CA ASP A 209 16.87 -2.92 -26.82
C ASP A 209 16.01 -1.69 -27.11
N GLN A 210 14.92 -1.51 -26.32
CA GLN A 210 13.92 -0.46 -26.50
C GLN A 210 13.66 0.25 -25.20
N ILE A 211 14.28 1.39 -25.02
CA ILE A 211 14.09 2.27 -23.88
C ILE A 211 12.69 2.92 -23.97
N GLN A 212 11.91 2.81 -22.88
CA GLN A 212 10.55 3.34 -22.84
C GLN A 212 10.51 4.82 -22.46
N GLY A 213 9.33 5.46 -22.56
CA GLY A 213 9.15 6.89 -22.34
C GLY A 213 9.58 7.41 -20.96
N GLY A 214 9.72 8.73 -20.85
CA GLY A 214 10.14 9.43 -19.62
C GLY A 214 11.65 9.49 -19.42
N GLN A 215 12.43 8.96 -20.36
CA GLN A 215 13.88 8.92 -20.36
C GLN A 215 14.43 8.99 -21.78
N GLN A 216 15.65 9.50 -21.95
CA GLN A 216 16.33 9.66 -23.23
C GLN A 216 17.73 9.10 -23.15
N LEU A 217 18.13 8.28 -24.14
CA LEU A 217 19.46 7.69 -24.21
C LEU A 217 20.55 8.80 -24.22
N ASP A 218 21.53 8.66 -23.34
CA ASP A 218 22.77 9.44 -23.35
C ASP A 218 23.92 8.59 -23.90
N LEU A 219 24.12 8.67 -25.21
CA LEU A 219 25.14 7.88 -25.92
C LEU A 219 26.57 8.16 -25.43
N SER A 220 26.84 9.34 -24.86
CA SER A 220 28.18 9.70 -24.34
C SER A 220 28.60 8.80 -23.17
N THR A 221 27.65 8.12 -22.54
CA THR A 221 27.88 7.24 -21.37
C THR A 221 28.08 5.78 -21.75
N LEU A 222 27.87 5.43 -23.03
CA LEU A 222 27.94 4.04 -23.49
C LEU A 222 29.37 3.51 -23.33
N ASN A 223 29.45 2.32 -22.74
CA ASN A 223 30.70 1.57 -22.65
C ASN A 223 30.45 0.07 -22.82
N ILE A 224 31.44 -0.65 -23.28
CA ILE A 224 31.39 -2.07 -23.56
C ILE A 224 32.54 -2.75 -22.86
N ASN A 225 32.26 -3.65 -21.94
CA ASN A 225 33.26 -4.48 -21.26
C ASN A 225 33.17 -5.90 -21.82
N VAL A 226 34.27 -6.42 -22.34
CA VAL A 226 34.37 -7.78 -22.85
C VAL A 226 35.35 -8.57 -21.99
N THR A 227 34.96 -9.76 -21.56
CA THR A 227 35.81 -10.70 -20.79
C THR A 227 35.74 -12.09 -21.39
N GLY A 228 36.86 -12.78 -21.47
CA GLY A 228 36.97 -14.12 -22.05
C GLY A 228 38.22 -14.29 -22.86
N THR A 229 38.11 -14.92 -24.03
CA THR A 229 39.25 -15.09 -24.97
C THR A 229 39.74 -13.76 -25.54
N HIS A 230 38.85 -12.77 -25.60
CA HIS A 230 39.15 -11.39 -26.01
C HIS A 230 38.70 -10.43 -24.90
N SER A 231 39.57 -10.10 -23.97
CA SER A 231 39.23 -9.19 -22.86
C SER A 231 39.66 -7.76 -23.19
N ASN A 232 38.72 -6.81 -23.16
CA ASN A 232 38.97 -5.40 -23.37
C ASN A 232 37.81 -4.52 -22.87
N TYR A 233 38.08 -3.21 -22.71
CA TYR A 233 37.10 -2.22 -22.31
C TYR A 233 37.07 -1.05 -23.30
N TYR A 234 35.90 -0.77 -23.86
CA TYR A 234 35.66 0.29 -24.83
C TYR A 234 34.81 1.38 -24.22
N SER A 235 35.25 2.63 -24.25
CA SER A 235 34.50 3.76 -23.67
C SER A 235 34.79 5.05 -24.45
N GLY A 236 33.95 6.06 -24.22
CA GLY A 236 34.06 7.37 -24.87
C GLY A 236 33.46 7.39 -26.29
N PRO A 237 33.73 8.45 -27.06
CA PRO A 237 33.02 8.71 -28.32
C PRO A 237 33.21 7.64 -29.40
N ASN A 238 34.29 6.89 -29.35
CA ASN A 238 34.64 5.86 -30.32
C ASN A 238 34.33 4.43 -29.82
N ALA A 239 33.70 4.27 -28.65
CA ALA A 239 33.50 2.96 -28.02
C ALA A 239 32.89 1.91 -28.97
N ILE A 240 31.84 2.27 -29.71
CA ILE A 240 31.18 1.39 -30.68
C ILE A 240 32.13 1.07 -31.88
N THR A 241 32.73 2.09 -32.46
CA THR A 241 33.62 1.92 -33.63
C THR A 241 34.86 1.08 -33.30
N ASP A 242 35.46 1.30 -32.13
CA ASP A 242 36.61 0.53 -31.68
C ASP A 242 36.22 -0.91 -31.33
N PHE A 243 35.03 -1.12 -30.76
CA PHE A 243 34.51 -2.45 -30.55
C PHE A 243 34.26 -3.19 -31.87
N GLU A 244 33.55 -2.57 -32.85
CA GLU A 244 33.27 -3.18 -34.16
C GLU A 244 34.54 -3.50 -34.93
N LYS A 245 35.57 -2.68 -34.79
CA LYS A 245 36.89 -2.94 -35.39
C LYS A 245 37.59 -4.14 -34.74
N ALA A 246 37.47 -4.28 -33.41
CA ALA A 246 38.10 -5.39 -32.69
C ALA A 246 37.34 -6.72 -32.85
N PHE A 247 36.06 -6.65 -33.14
CA PHE A 247 35.15 -7.82 -33.38
C PHE A 247 34.50 -7.71 -34.77
N PRO A 248 35.25 -7.95 -35.84
CA PRO A 248 34.72 -7.82 -37.21
C PRO A 248 33.45 -8.59 -37.46
N GLY A 249 32.46 -7.92 -38.07
CA GLY A 249 31.09 -8.45 -38.25
C GLY A 249 30.14 -8.18 -37.07
N SER A 250 30.63 -7.75 -35.95
CA SER A 250 29.77 -7.21 -34.88
C SER A 250 29.22 -5.84 -35.28
N LYS A 251 28.01 -5.55 -34.86
CA LYS A 251 27.33 -4.28 -35.13
C LYS A 251 26.54 -3.80 -33.92
N ILE A 252 26.72 -2.53 -33.58
CA ILE A 252 25.87 -1.83 -32.59
C ILE A 252 25.26 -0.62 -33.28
N THR A 253 23.96 -0.66 -33.47
CA THR A 253 23.22 0.43 -34.11
C THR A 253 22.38 1.15 -33.05
N VAL A 254 22.56 2.46 -32.97
CA VAL A 254 21.82 3.31 -32.02
C VAL A 254 20.91 4.27 -32.79
N ASP A 255 19.64 4.29 -32.46
CA ASP A 255 18.69 5.30 -32.95
C ASP A 255 18.20 6.13 -31.76
N ASN A 256 18.82 7.30 -31.57
CA ASN A 256 18.50 8.21 -30.49
C ASN A 256 17.07 8.77 -30.56
N ALA A 257 16.50 8.90 -31.77
CA ALA A 257 15.14 9.42 -31.94
C ALA A 257 14.10 8.38 -31.49
N LYS A 258 14.41 7.11 -31.67
CA LYS A 258 13.55 5.99 -31.23
C LYS A 258 13.94 5.41 -29.88
N ASN A 259 15.04 5.87 -29.27
CA ASN A 259 15.57 5.29 -28.03
C ASN A 259 15.85 3.77 -28.14
N THR A 260 16.53 3.34 -29.22
CA THR A 260 16.84 1.93 -29.43
C THR A 260 18.34 1.68 -29.54
N ILE A 261 18.76 0.48 -29.12
CA ILE A 261 20.09 -0.06 -29.31
C ILE A 261 19.96 -1.49 -29.86
N ASP A 262 20.39 -1.71 -31.08
CA ASP A 262 20.45 -3.03 -31.70
C ASP A 262 21.88 -3.54 -31.69
N VAL A 263 22.11 -4.74 -31.16
CA VAL A 263 23.42 -5.37 -31.02
C VAL A 263 23.41 -6.69 -31.79
N THR A 264 24.42 -6.89 -32.65
CA THR A 264 24.69 -8.19 -33.29
C THR A 264 26.14 -8.57 -33.04
N ILE A 265 26.38 -9.80 -32.60
CA ILE A 265 27.71 -10.35 -32.33
C ILE A 265 27.81 -11.69 -33.08
N PRO A 266 28.75 -11.84 -34.06
CA PRO A 266 28.92 -13.10 -34.80
C PRO A 266 29.24 -14.27 -33.87
N GLN A 267 28.79 -15.45 -34.21
CA GLN A 267 28.95 -16.71 -33.48
C GLN A 267 30.41 -16.94 -33.01
N GLY A 268 31.40 -16.70 -33.91
CA GLY A 268 32.81 -16.90 -33.57
C GLY A 268 33.33 -15.99 -32.44
N TYR A 269 32.88 -14.74 -32.39
CA TYR A 269 33.22 -13.79 -31.33
C TYR A 269 32.29 -13.90 -30.11
N GLY A 270 31.05 -14.31 -30.33
CA GLY A 270 30.09 -14.56 -29.27
C GLY A 270 30.49 -15.73 -28.36
N SER A 271 31.22 -16.72 -28.95
CA SER A 271 31.70 -17.90 -28.21
C SER A 271 32.85 -17.55 -27.27
N TYR A 272 32.83 -18.11 -26.05
CA TYR A 272 33.87 -17.98 -25.00
C TYR A 272 34.16 -16.54 -24.56
N ASN A 273 33.29 -15.59 -24.89
CA ASN A 273 33.36 -14.20 -24.43
C ASN A 273 32.04 -13.79 -23.80
N SER A 274 32.12 -12.99 -22.76
CA SER A 274 30.99 -12.30 -22.11
C SER A 274 31.08 -10.81 -22.44
N PHE A 275 29.93 -10.19 -22.72
CA PHE A 275 29.82 -8.77 -23.05
C PHE A 275 28.89 -8.10 -22.07
N SER A 276 29.31 -6.98 -21.49
CA SER A 276 28.48 -6.08 -20.72
C SER A 276 28.44 -4.72 -21.39
N ILE A 277 27.29 -4.40 -21.99
CA ILE A 277 27.05 -3.11 -22.64
C ILE A 277 26.27 -2.25 -21.67
N ASN A 278 26.89 -1.16 -21.23
CA ASN A 278 26.36 -0.26 -20.21
C ASN A 278 26.13 1.12 -20.81
N TYR A 279 25.05 1.74 -20.42
CA TYR A 279 24.73 3.11 -20.82
C TYR A 279 23.80 3.76 -19.80
N LYS A 280 23.69 5.08 -19.85
CA LYS A 280 22.73 5.83 -19.05
C LYS A 280 21.65 6.41 -19.93
N THR A 281 20.48 6.60 -19.34
CA THR A 281 19.39 7.41 -19.90
C THR A 281 19.15 8.60 -19.00
N LYS A 282 19.06 9.79 -19.58
CA LYS A 282 18.68 11.01 -18.87
C LYS A 282 17.16 10.99 -18.59
N ILE A 283 16.77 11.24 -17.37
CA ILE A 283 15.36 11.35 -16.98
C ILE A 283 14.80 12.64 -17.59
N THR A 284 13.72 12.51 -18.37
CA THR A 284 12.99 13.64 -18.98
C THR A 284 11.64 13.92 -18.32
N ASN A 285 11.16 12.99 -17.50
CA ASN A 285 9.98 13.16 -16.67
C ASN A 285 10.27 12.76 -15.23
N GLU A 286 10.63 13.74 -14.40
CA GLU A 286 10.97 13.52 -12.98
C GLU A 286 9.79 13.03 -12.12
N GLN A 287 8.56 13.23 -12.58
CA GLN A 287 7.34 12.79 -11.88
C GLN A 287 6.99 11.32 -12.16
N GLN A 288 7.68 10.69 -13.11
CA GLN A 288 7.46 9.29 -13.45
C GLN A 288 7.96 8.39 -12.32
N LYS A 289 7.13 7.45 -11.87
CA LYS A 289 7.45 6.56 -10.75
C LYS A 289 8.39 5.42 -11.12
N GLU A 290 8.39 5.02 -12.38
CA GLU A 290 9.11 3.85 -12.87
C GLU A 290 9.68 4.12 -14.26
N PHE A 291 10.91 3.69 -14.49
CA PHE A 291 11.55 3.70 -15.78
C PHE A 291 11.68 2.28 -16.28
N VAL A 292 11.09 2.00 -17.43
CA VAL A 292 11.07 0.67 -18.04
C VAL A 292 12.01 0.64 -19.23
N ASN A 293 12.71 -0.46 -19.38
CA ASN A 293 13.51 -0.74 -20.56
C ASN A 293 13.31 -2.19 -20.97
N ASN A 294 12.87 -2.38 -22.20
CA ASN A 294 12.53 -3.68 -22.78
C ASN A 294 13.63 -4.13 -23.71
N SER A 295 13.90 -5.43 -23.76
CA SER A 295 14.77 -5.98 -24.80
C SER A 295 14.26 -7.32 -25.29
N GLN A 296 14.64 -7.67 -26.52
CA GLN A 296 14.44 -8.99 -27.08
C GLN A 296 15.79 -9.58 -27.48
N ALA A 297 15.94 -10.91 -27.32
CA ALA A 297 17.17 -11.60 -27.58
C ALA A 297 16.98 -12.81 -28.50
N TRP A 298 17.95 -13.01 -29.40
CA TRP A 298 18.10 -14.18 -30.27
C TRP A 298 19.50 -14.73 -30.09
N TYR A 299 19.58 -15.98 -29.69
CA TYR A 299 20.85 -16.70 -29.53
C TYR A 299 20.61 -18.20 -29.38
N GLN A 300 21.64 -19.00 -29.51
CA GLN A 300 21.60 -20.42 -29.19
C GLN A 300 22.91 -20.83 -28.53
N GLU A 301 22.85 -21.24 -27.28
CA GLU A 301 23.94 -21.92 -26.62
C GLU A 301 24.09 -23.33 -27.20
N HIS A 302 25.34 -23.78 -27.31
CA HIS A 302 25.60 -25.12 -27.86
C HIS A 302 24.91 -26.20 -27.01
N GLY A 303 24.16 -27.07 -27.69
CA GLY A 303 23.44 -28.17 -27.07
C GLY A 303 22.16 -27.76 -26.30
N LYS A 304 21.78 -26.47 -26.34
CA LYS A 304 20.52 -25.99 -25.75
C LYS A 304 19.53 -25.55 -26.84
N GLU A 305 18.28 -25.39 -26.45
CA GLU A 305 17.23 -24.84 -27.34
C GLU A 305 17.55 -23.41 -27.76
N GLU A 306 17.12 -23.05 -28.98
CA GLU A 306 17.27 -21.69 -29.48
C GLU A 306 16.35 -20.71 -28.74
N VAL A 307 16.90 -19.60 -28.29
CA VAL A 307 16.14 -18.45 -27.86
C VAL A 307 15.86 -17.56 -29.08
N ASN A 308 14.60 -17.38 -29.43
CA ASN A 308 14.15 -16.70 -30.64
C ASN A 308 13.16 -15.57 -30.28
N GLY A 309 13.67 -14.36 -30.08
CA GLY A 309 12.87 -13.17 -29.78
C GLY A 309 12.28 -13.14 -28.36
N LYS A 310 12.88 -13.87 -27.42
CA LYS A 310 12.46 -13.85 -26.02
C LYS A 310 12.63 -12.45 -25.44
N SER A 311 11.60 -11.97 -24.73
CA SER A 311 11.61 -10.67 -24.07
C SER A 311 12.29 -10.74 -22.72
N PHE A 312 13.09 -9.71 -22.43
CA PHE A 312 13.81 -9.48 -21.18
C PHE A 312 13.60 -8.02 -20.81
N ASN A 313 12.74 -7.76 -19.83
CA ASN A 313 12.38 -6.42 -19.44
C ASN A 313 12.92 -6.13 -18.04
N HIS A 314 13.28 -4.89 -17.79
CA HIS A 314 13.66 -4.45 -16.45
C HIS A 314 13.03 -3.10 -16.12
N THR A 315 12.63 -2.95 -14.87
CA THR A 315 12.01 -1.73 -14.34
C THR A 315 12.87 -1.18 -13.21
N VAL A 316 13.18 0.10 -13.28
CA VAL A 316 13.87 0.84 -12.22
C VAL A 316 12.89 1.83 -11.61
N HIS A 317 12.64 1.70 -10.32
CA HIS A 317 11.80 2.66 -9.60
C HIS A 317 12.54 3.98 -9.41
N ASN A 318 11.85 5.09 -9.69
CA ASN A 318 12.40 6.42 -9.45
C ASN A 318 12.64 6.66 -7.96
N ILE A 319 13.56 7.53 -7.66
CA ILE A 319 13.92 7.87 -6.29
C ILE A 319 12.88 8.80 -5.70
N ASN A 320 12.34 8.42 -4.53
CA ASN A 320 11.42 9.22 -3.77
C ASN A 320 12.17 10.01 -2.68
N ALA A 321 11.92 11.30 -2.67
CA ALA A 321 12.26 12.16 -1.54
C ALA A 321 11.14 13.18 -1.36
N ASN A 322 10.63 13.30 -0.16
CA ASN A 322 9.56 14.21 0.21
C ASN A 322 9.89 14.86 1.55
N ALA A 323 9.53 16.10 1.71
CA ALA A 323 9.63 16.80 2.97
C ALA A 323 8.46 17.76 3.11
N GLY A 324 7.97 17.89 4.31
CA GLY A 324 6.86 18.78 4.61
C GLY A 324 7.09 19.50 5.91
N ILE A 325 6.56 20.71 5.99
CA ILE A 325 6.58 21.52 7.19
C ILE A 325 5.26 22.28 7.28
N GLU A 326 4.77 22.43 8.47
CA GLU A 326 3.61 23.24 8.77
C GLU A 326 3.85 24.09 10.01
N GLY A 327 3.08 25.16 10.11
CA GLY A 327 3.14 26.08 11.22
C GLY A 327 2.00 27.07 11.12
N THR A 328 1.75 27.79 12.21
CA THR A 328 0.69 28.79 12.31
C THR A 328 1.28 30.19 12.21
N VAL A 329 0.70 31.04 11.35
CA VAL A 329 1.15 32.41 11.15
C VAL A 329 0.32 33.40 12.00
N LYS A 330 0.83 34.63 12.23
CA LYS A 330 0.12 35.68 12.97
C LYS A 330 -1.32 35.88 12.45
N GLY A 331 -2.26 36.02 13.38
CA GLY A 331 -3.69 36.19 13.03
C GLY A 331 -4.35 34.95 12.47
N GLU A 332 -3.71 33.80 12.52
CA GLU A 332 -4.29 32.53 12.06
C GLU A 332 -4.71 31.69 13.26
N LEU A 333 -5.96 31.22 13.24
CA LEU A 333 -6.41 30.10 14.07
C LEU A 333 -6.28 28.84 13.23
N LYS A 334 -5.52 27.85 13.71
CA LYS A 334 -5.43 26.51 13.12
C LYS A 334 -5.90 25.46 14.13
N VAL A 335 -6.85 24.64 13.74
CA VAL A 335 -7.40 23.55 14.54
C VAL A 335 -7.04 22.24 13.86
N LEU A 336 -6.35 21.35 14.56
CA LEU A 336 -6.17 19.96 14.15
C LEU A 336 -7.20 19.10 14.86
N LYS A 337 -8.01 18.40 14.11
CA LYS A 337 -9.01 17.46 14.62
C LYS A 337 -8.60 16.04 14.33
N GLN A 338 -8.47 15.24 15.38
CA GLN A 338 -7.98 13.88 15.24
C GLN A 338 -8.75 12.89 16.13
N ASP A 339 -8.68 11.62 15.74
CA ASP A 339 -9.15 10.49 16.53
C ASP A 339 -8.31 10.35 17.80
N LYS A 340 -8.96 10.19 18.95
CA LYS A 340 -8.30 10.13 20.26
C LYS A 340 -7.30 8.98 20.37
N ASP A 341 -7.62 7.83 19.78
CA ASP A 341 -6.85 6.59 19.96
C ASP A 341 -5.80 6.42 18.84
N THR A 342 -6.22 6.60 17.60
CA THR A 342 -5.38 6.34 16.41
C THR A 342 -4.60 7.56 15.93
N LYS A 343 -4.96 8.78 16.41
CA LYS A 343 -4.43 10.07 15.94
C LYS A 343 -4.70 10.35 14.44
N ALA A 344 -5.53 9.55 13.81
CA ALA A 344 -5.95 9.78 12.42
C ALA A 344 -6.78 11.07 12.30
N PRO A 345 -6.64 11.84 11.22
CA PRO A 345 -7.41 13.07 11.01
C PRO A 345 -8.91 12.79 10.92
N ILE A 346 -9.74 13.69 11.47
CA ILE A 346 -11.19 13.64 11.34
C ILE A 346 -11.66 14.77 10.43
N VAL A 347 -12.23 14.40 9.31
CA VAL A 347 -12.73 15.29 8.24
C VAL A 347 -14.16 15.73 8.53
N ASN A 348 -14.58 16.89 8.02
CA ASN A 348 -15.95 17.40 8.11
C ASN A 348 -16.47 17.63 9.54
N VAL A 349 -15.59 17.89 10.50
CA VAL A 349 -15.97 18.36 11.83
C VAL A 349 -16.23 19.85 11.75
N LYS A 350 -17.35 20.30 12.30
CA LYS A 350 -17.74 21.72 12.29
C LYS A 350 -17.56 22.37 13.63
N PHE A 351 -17.03 23.57 13.61
CA PHE A 351 -16.85 24.42 14.78
C PHE A 351 -17.52 25.77 14.59
N LYS A 352 -17.97 26.33 15.69
CA LYS A 352 -18.44 27.70 15.79
C LYS A 352 -17.39 28.53 16.54
N LEU A 353 -17.11 29.74 16.06
CA LEU A 353 -16.24 30.71 16.71
C LEU A 353 -17.07 31.89 17.23
N SER A 354 -16.88 32.21 18.51
CA SER A 354 -17.45 33.41 19.13
C SER A 354 -16.37 34.20 19.87
N LYS A 355 -16.62 35.49 20.13
CA LYS A 355 -15.84 36.23 21.08
C LYS A 355 -16.23 35.82 22.51
N LYS A 356 -15.36 36.12 23.48
CA LYS A 356 -15.61 35.82 24.90
C LYS A 356 -16.87 36.52 25.47
N ASP A 357 -17.28 37.64 24.88
CA ASP A 357 -18.53 38.32 25.22
C ASP A 357 -19.79 37.67 24.61
N GLY A 358 -19.64 36.53 23.93
CA GLY A 358 -20.71 35.78 23.28
C GLY A 358 -21.06 36.29 21.87
N SER A 359 -20.48 37.38 21.41
CA SER A 359 -20.72 37.86 20.06
C SER A 359 -20.13 36.95 18.99
N VAL A 360 -20.90 36.68 17.93
CA VAL A 360 -20.49 35.78 16.85
C VAL A 360 -19.46 36.47 15.96
N VAL A 361 -18.38 35.76 15.64
CA VAL A 361 -17.37 36.22 14.71
C VAL A 361 -17.91 36.12 13.27
N LYS A 362 -17.93 37.23 12.56
CA LYS A 362 -18.44 37.32 11.18
C LYS A 362 -17.33 37.70 10.22
N ALA A 363 -17.30 37.04 9.05
CA ALA A 363 -16.57 37.49 7.87
C ALA A 363 -17.57 37.86 6.77
N ASN A 364 -17.45 39.04 6.18
CA ASN A 364 -18.37 39.56 5.16
C ASN A 364 -19.86 39.44 5.57
N GLN A 365 -20.17 39.81 6.83
CA GLN A 365 -21.50 39.79 7.44
C GLN A 365 -22.13 38.38 7.67
N LYS A 366 -21.42 37.31 7.32
CA LYS A 366 -21.84 35.91 7.59
C LYS A 366 -21.05 35.33 8.78
N GLU A 367 -21.69 34.49 9.57
CA GLU A 367 -20.99 33.68 10.60
C GLU A 367 -19.91 32.87 9.94
N ILE A 368 -18.74 32.80 10.61
CA ILE A 368 -17.65 31.95 10.15
C ILE A 368 -17.95 30.51 10.55
N GLU A 369 -18.20 29.67 9.58
CA GLU A 369 -18.26 28.22 9.74
C GLU A 369 -16.85 27.65 9.52
N ILE A 370 -16.36 26.87 10.49
CA ILE A 370 -15.05 26.27 10.47
C ILE A 370 -15.23 24.77 10.29
N ILE A 371 -14.76 24.25 9.16
CA ILE A 371 -14.90 22.82 8.81
C ILE A 371 -13.52 22.23 8.58
N THR A 372 -13.27 21.03 9.15
CA THR A 372 -12.00 20.32 8.93
C THR A 372 -11.91 19.70 7.54
N ASP A 373 -10.76 19.87 6.91
CA ASP A 373 -10.42 19.36 5.58
C ASP A 373 -9.99 17.87 5.62
N ALA A 374 -9.48 17.34 4.50
CA ALA A 374 -9.01 15.97 4.35
C ALA A 374 -7.87 15.59 5.31
N ASN A 375 -7.13 16.57 5.84
CA ASN A 375 -6.06 16.38 6.82
C ASN A 375 -6.54 16.61 8.26
N GLY A 376 -7.84 16.77 8.48
CA GLY A 376 -8.41 17.11 9.77
C GLY A 376 -8.11 18.54 10.23
N ILE A 377 -7.70 19.40 9.31
CA ILE A 377 -7.30 20.77 9.61
C ILE A 377 -8.42 21.74 9.23
N ALA A 378 -8.73 22.63 10.18
CA ALA A 378 -9.53 23.80 9.89
C ALA A 378 -8.74 25.05 10.29
N ASN A 379 -8.74 26.08 9.43
CA ASN A 379 -8.06 27.31 9.76
C ASN A 379 -8.86 28.55 9.38
N ILE A 380 -8.63 29.65 10.14
CA ILE A 380 -9.11 30.99 9.86
C ILE A 380 -7.90 31.90 9.76
N LYS A 381 -7.84 32.67 8.68
CA LYS A 381 -6.78 33.69 8.47
C LYS A 381 -7.26 35.06 8.90
N ALA A 382 -6.32 35.90 9.30
CA ALA A 382 -6.54 37.31 9.61
C ALA A 382 -7.59 37.56 10.73
N LEU A 383 -7.58 36.66 11.75
CA LEU A 383 -8.40 36.83 12.93
C LEU A 383 -7.84 38.02 13.76
N PRO A 384 -8.64 39.06 14.07
CA PRO A 384 -8.18 40.17 14.89
C PRO A 384 -7.71 39.74 16.27
N SER A 385 -6.94 40.60 16.96
CA SER A 385 -6.65 40.42 18.37
C SER A 385 -7.93 40.41 19.21
N GLY A 386 -7.94 39.60 20.27
CA GLY A 386 -9.10 39.48 21.16
C GLY A 386 -9.18 38.09 21.81
N ASP A 387 -10.13 37.97 22.73
CA ASP A 387 -10.47 36.71 23.39
C ASP A 387 -11.58 36.00 22.63
N TYR A 388 -11.38 34.72 22.35
CA TYR A 388 -12.27 33.88 21.55
C TYR A 388 -12.61 32.58 22.25
N ILE A 389 -13.74 32.00 21.84
CA ILE A 389 -14.20 30.68 22.24
C ILE A 389 -14.50 29.87 20.97
N LEU A 390 -13.82 28.75 20.82
CA LEU A 390 -14.12 27.77 19.79
C LEU A 390 -14.99 26.67 20.40
N LYS A 391 -16.05 26.26 19.68
CA LYS A 391 -16.96 25.19 20.14
C LYS A 391 -17.24 24.24 19.01
N GLU A 392 -17.11 22.95 19.24
CA GLU A 392 -17.49 21.91 18.28
C GLU A 392 -19.02 21.82 18.24
N ILE A 393 -19.59 21.79 17.02
CA ILE A 393 -21.05 21.78 16.83
C ILE A 393 -21.52 20.54 16.07
N GLU A 394 -20.64 19.89 15.29
CA GLU A 394 -20.96 18.72 14.51
C GLU A 394 -19.72 17.85 14.29
N ALA A 395 -19.86 16.53 14.42
CA ALA A 395 -18.85 15.55 14.05
C ALA A 395 -19.49 14.42 13.21
N PRO A 396 -18.77 13.86 12.23
CA PRO A 396 -19.27 12.73 11.46
C PRO A 396 -19.33 11.46 12.31
N ALA A 397 -20.32 10.61 12.05
CA ALA A 397 -20.33 9.27 12.64
C ALA A 397 -19.05 8.49 12.22
N PRO A 398 -18.48 7.65 13.10
CA PRO A 398 -18.98 7.23 14.42
C PRO A 398 -18.46 8.08 15.59
N TYR A 399 -17.93 9.28 15.37
CA TYR A 399 -17.34 10.10 16.43
C TYR A 399 -18.38 10.75 17.34
N THR A 400 -18.05 10.82 18.63
CA THR A 400 -18.81 11.53 19.67
C THR A 400 -17.99 12.68 20.22
N PHE A 401 -18.66 13.75 20.60
CA PHE A 401 -18.04 14.91 21.22
C PHE A 401 -18.97 15.52 22.29
N ASP A 402 -18.39 16.29 23.19
CA ASP A 402 -19.13 17.05 24.20
C ASP A 402 -19.59 18.37 23.60
N LYS A 403 -20.91 18.50 23.44
CA LYS A 403 -21.55 19.70 22.84
C LYS A 403 -21.40 20.96 23.70
N ASP A 404 -21.10 20.79 25.00
CA ASP A 404 -20.99 21.91 25.94
C ASP A 404 -19.54 22.35 26.17
N LYS A 405 -18.60 21.57 25.63
CA LYS A 405 -17.18 21.86 25.79
C LYS A 405 -16.75 23.09 24.96
N GLU A 406 -16.15 24.02 25.66
CA GLU A 406 -15.60 25.25 25.09
C GLU A 406 -14.07 25.21 25.10
N TYR A 407 -13.46 25.79 24.06
CA TYR A 407 -12.02 25.90 23.90
C TYR A 407 -11.66 27.39 23.81
N PRO A 408 -11.41 28.07 24.96
CA PRO A 408 -11.05 29.48 24.98
C PRO A 408 -9.61 29.70 24.52
N PHE A 409 -9.37 30.77 23.76
CA PHE A 409 -8.04 31.20 23.38
C PHE A 409 -7.98 32.72 23.17
N THR A 410 -6.77 33.27 23.19
CA THR A 410 -6.53 34.71 22.99
C THR A 410 -5.59 34.92 21.82
N MET A 411 -5.96 35.83 20.90
CA MET A 411 -5.09 36.36 19.86
C MET A 411 -4.59 37.73 20.33
N LYS A 412 -3.26 37.93 20.39
CA LYS A 412 -2.65 39.18 20.84
C LYS A 412 -2.01 39.92 19.65
N ASP A 413 -2.14 41.26 19.62
CA ASP A 413 -1.46 42.11 18.61
C ASP A 413 0.06 42.01 18.67
N THR A 414 0.60 41.73 19.85
CA THR A 414 2.05 41.56 20.08
C THR A 414 2.58 40.21 19.62
N ASP A 415 1.70 39.23 19.36
CA ASP A 415 2.12 37.89 18.97
C ASP A 415 2.43 37.88 17.48
N ASN A 416 3.67 37.60 17.12
CA ASN A 416 4.07 37.36 15.73
C ASN A 416 3.60 36.00 15.19
N GLN A 417 2.76 35.29 15.96
CA GLN A 417 2.38 33.90 15.74
C GLN A 417 0.87 33.76 15.85
N GLY A 418 0.30 32.81 15.13
CA GLY A 418 -1.10 32.44 15.25
C GLY A 418 -1.38 31.54 16.45
N TYR A 419 -2.60 31.06 16.57
CA TYR A 419 -3.01 30.12 17.59
C TYR A 419 -3.28 28.75 16.96
N PHE A 420 -2.67 27.71 17.52
CA PHE A 420 -2.88 26.33 17.13
C PHE A 420 -3.47 25.52 18.28
N THR A 421 -4.44 24.66 17.99
CA THR A 421 -4.99 23.73 18.98
C THR A 421 -5.30 22.37 18.34
N THR A 422 -5.12 21.31 19.13
CA THR A 422 -5.53 19.95 18.75
C THR A 422 -6.75 19.56 19.56
N ILE A 423 -7.79 19.12 18.89
CA ILE A 423 -9.04 18.66 19.50
C ILE A 423 -9.27 17.20 19.09
N GLU A 424 -9.54 16.35 20.07
CA GLU A 424 -9.70 14.91 19.86
C GLU A 424 -11.14 14.47 20.09
N ASN A 425 -11.65 13.59 19.23
CA ASN A 425 -12.90 12.87 19.46
C ASN A 425 -12.64 11.37 19.58
N ALA A 426 -13.39 10.71 20.43
CA ALA A 426 -13.44 9.27 20.52
C ALA A 426 -14.55 8.72 19.61
N LYS A 427 -14.36 7.53 19.08
CA LYS A 427 -15.45 6.81 18.41
C LYS A 427 -16.47 6.36 19.43
N ALA A 428 -17.75 6.42 19.07
CA ALA A 428 -18.80 5.77 19.84
C ALA A 428 -18.46 4.29 20.01
N ILE A 429 -18.56 3.79 21.23
CA ILE A 429 -18.44 2.36 21.47
C ILE A 429 -19.70 1.71 20.89
N GLU A 430 -19.55 0.98 19.80
CA GLU A 430 -20.64 0.20 19.24
C GLU A 430 -21.06 -0.87 20.26
N LYS A 431 -22.26 -0.73 20.78
CA LYS A 431 -22.85 -1.80 21.60
C LYS A 431 -23.16 -2.97 20.67
N THR A 432 -22.67 -4.13 21.06
CA THR A 432 -22.92 -5.37 20.35
C THR A 432 -23.78 -6.31 21.19
N LYS A 433 -24.53 -7.18 20.53
CA LYS A 433 -25.33 -8.22 21.16
C LYS A 433 -25.23 -9.53 20.40
N ASP A 434 -25.54 -10.60 21.08
CA ASP A 434 -25.71 -11.90 20.46
C ASP A 434 -27.16 -12.07 20.00
N VAL A 435 -27.34 -12.59 18.80
CA VAL A 435 -28.65 -12.89 18.20
C VAL A 435 -28.76 -14.39 18.01
N SER A 436 -29.74 -15.00 18.68
CA SER A 436 -30.00 -16.42 18.58
C SER A 436 -31.32 -16.68 17.82
N ALA A 437 -31.27 -17.61 16.89
CA ALA A 437 -32.45 -18.10 16.17
C ALA A 437 -32.77 -19.54 16.54
N GLN A 438 -34.05 -19.84 16.51
CA GLN A 438 -34.60 -21.14 16.88
C GLN A 438 -35.25 -21.81 15.69
N LYS A 439 -35.01 -23.12 15.56
CA LYS A 439 -35.70 -24.02 14.65
C LYS A 439 -36.73 -24.85 15.40
N VAL A 440 -37.94 -24.88 14.89
CA VAL A 440 -39.03 -25.73 15.36
C VAL A 440 -39.40 -26.68 14.24
N TRP A 441 -39.60 -27.94 14.61
CA TRP A 441 -40.10 -28.97 13.71
C TRP A 441 -41.41 -29.53 14.27
N GLU A 442 -42.43 -29.55 13.45
CA GLU A 442 -43.75 -30.10 13.76
C GLU A 442 -44.03 -31.30 12.83
N GLY A 443 -44.38 -32.45 13.40
CA GLY A 443 -44.64 -33.69 12.66
C GLY A 443 -44.01 -34.90 13.32
N THR A 444 -44.15 -36.05 12.68
CA THR A 444 -43.81 -37.37 13.22
C THR A 444 -42.44 -37.91 12.75
N GLN A 445 -41.85 -37.31 11.73
CA GLN A 445 -40.58 -37.75 11.15
C GLN A 445 -39.44 -37.66 12.18
N LYS A 446 -38.75 -38.76 12.44
CA LYS A 446 -37.73 -38.84 13.50
C LYS A 446 -36.42 -38.15 13.12
N VAL A 447 -35.98 -38.27 11.87
CA VAL A 447 -34.74 -37.64 11.36
C VAL A 447 -35.12 -36.38 10.59
N LYS A 448 -34.52 -35.25 10.96
CA LYS A 448 -34.82 -33.97 10.33
C LYS A 448 -33.78 -33.65 9.24
N PRO A 449 -34.19 -33.09 8.10
CA PRO A 449 -33.27 -32.69 7.03
C PRO A 449 -32.32 -31.58 7.50
N THR A 450 -31.11 -31.55 6.94
CA THR A 450 -30.17 -30.44 7.11
C THR A 450 -30.72 -29.20 6.43
N ILE A 451 -30.73 -28.10 7.16
CA ILE A 451 -31.13 -26.79 6.67
C ILE A 451 -30.09 -25.72 7.03
N TYR A 452 -30.27 -24.53 6.54
CA TYR A 452 -29.37 -23.41 6.84
C TYR A 452 -30.19 -22.17 7.20
N PHE A 453 -29.64 -21.36 8.10
CA PHE A 453 -30.23 -20.07 8.46
C PHE A 453 -29.31 -18.94 7.98
N LYS A 454 -29.90 -17.96 7.31
CA LYS A 454 -29.28 -16.70 6.92
C LYS A 454 -29.89 -15.56 7.69
N LEU A 455 -29.02 -14.72 8.27
CA LEU A 455 -29.43 -13.60 9.10
C LEU A 455 -29.77 -12.38 8.27
N TYR A 456 -30.85 -11.71 8.62
CA TYR A 456 -31.35 -10.48 7.99
C TYR A 456 -31.60 -9.41 9.06
N LYS A 457 -31.62 -8.16 8.61
CA LYS A 457 -32.13 -7.01 9.40
C LYS A 457 -33.33 -6.40 8.70
N GLN A 458 -34.28 -5.88 9.49
CA GLN A 458 -35.49 -5.25 9.02
C GLN A 458 -35.48 -3.76 9.30
N ASP A 459 -35.83 -2.96 8.29
CA ASP A 459 -36.01 -1.51 8.42
C ASP A 459 -37.44 -1.15 8.87
N ASP A 460 -37.71 0.16 9.03
CA ASP A 460 -39.01 0.67 9.46
C ASP A 460 -40.14 0.41 8.46
N ASN A 461 -39.77 0.30 7.19
CA ASN A 461 -40.71 0.02 6.11
C ASN A 461 -40.93 -1.49 5.93
N GLN A 462 -40.46 -2.31 6.89
CA GLN A 462 -40.49 -3.76 6.88
C GLN A 462 -39.66 -4.43 5.77
N ASN A 463 -38.83 -3.68 5.06
CA ASN A 463 -37.91 -4.27 4.09
C ASN A 463 -36.79 -5.04 4.82
N THR A 464 -36.46 -6.21 4.28
CA THR A 464 -35.46 -7.08 4.86
C THR A 464 -34.20 -7.10 3.97
N THR A 465 -33.03 -6.89 4.58
CA THR A 465 -31.75 -6.99 3.90
C THR A 465 -30.84 -7.98 4.61
N PRO A 466 -30.06 -8.79 3.88
CA PRO A 466 -29.07 -9.67 4.51
C PRO A 466 -28.12 -8.87 5.41
N VAL A 467 -27.71 -9.46 6.53
CA VAL A 467 -26.65 -8.89 7.36
C VAL A 467 -25.31 -9.21 6.69
N ASP A 468 -24.61 -8.15 6.29
CA ASP A 468 -23.32 -8.28 5.61
C ASP A 468 -22.31 -9.05 6.48
N LYS A 469 -21.55 -9.96 5.85
CA LYS A 469 -20.56 -10.83 6.50
C LYS A 469 -21.08 -11.76 7.60
N ALA A 470 -22.39 -11.83 7.84
CA ALA A 470 -22.95 -12.83 8.76
C ALA A 470 -22.89 -14.23 8.10
N GLU A 471 -22.26 -15.16 8.82
CA GLU A 471 -22.14 -16.54 8.36
C GLU A 471 -23.51 -17.22 8.22
N ILE A 472 -23.71 -17.96 7.14
CA ILE A 472 -24.87 -18.85 7.00
C ILE A 472 -24.67 -20.04 7.94
N LYS A 473 -25.57 -20.20 8.90
CA LYS A 473 -25.47 -21.25 9.92
C LYS A 473 -26.15 -22.53 9.45
N LYS A 474 -25.41 -23.64 9.46
CA LYS A 474 -25.89 -24.98 9.18
C LYS A 474 -26.60 -25.55 10.42
N LEU A 475 -27.76 -26.14 10.23
CA LEU A 475 -28.50 -26.88 11.25
C LEU A 475 -28.67 -28.33 10.78
N GLU A 476 -27.98 -29.23 11.45
CA GLU A 476 -28.13 -30.68 11.26
C GLU A 476 -29.22 -31.24 12.17
N ASP A 477 -29.57 -32.50 11.97
CA ASP A 477 -30.54 -33.19 12.83
C ASP A 477 -30.15 -33.04 14.32
N GLY A 478 -31.15 -32.69 15.15
CA GLY A 478 -30.94 -32.37 16.56
C GLY A 478 -30.52 -30.93 16.87
N THR A 479 -30.11 -30.13 15.89
CA THR A 479 -29.77 -28.72 16.09
C THR A 479 -31.05 -27.85 16.03
N THR A 480 -31.40 -27.25 17.17
CA THR A 480 -32.59 -26.39 17.27
C THR A 480 -32.29 -24.92 17.50
N LYS A 481 -31.04 -24.55 17.70
CA LYS A 481 -30.64 -23.17 17.98
C LYS A 481 -29.28 -22.86 17.36
N VAL A 482 -29.14 -21.68 16.77
CA VAL A 482 -27.87 -21.11 16.30
C VAL A 482 -27.77 -19.67 16.79
N THR A 483 -26.51 -19.20 16.92
CA THR A 483 -26.23 -17.86 17.44
C THR A 483 -25.20 -17.17 16.56
N TRP A 484 -25.39 -15.87 16.30
CA TRP A 484 -24.42 -14.94 15.76
C TRP A 484 -24.02 -14.00 16.88
N SER A 485 -22.72 -13.90 17.14
CA SER A 485 -22.19 -13.06 18.23
C SER A 485 -21.64 -11.74 17.71
N ASN A 486 -21.56 -10.75 18.60
CA ASN A 486 -20.97 -9.43 18.33
C ASN A 486 -21.67 -8.64 17.20
N LEU A 487 -22.96 -8.78 17.04
CA LEU A 487 -23.73 -8.00 16.08
C LEU A 487 -24.07 -6.63 16.65
N PRO A 488 -24.05 -5.55 15.83
CA PRO A 488 -24.44 -4.22 16.29
C PRO A 488 -25.82 -4.21 16.96
N GLU A 489 -25.96 -3.60 18.13
CA GLU A 489 -27.26 -3.44 18.78
C GLU A 489 -28.11 -2.37 18.09
N ASN A 490 -27.46 -1.30 17.62
CA ASN A 490 -28.11 -0.16 16.99
C ASN A 490 -27.54 0.10 15.60
N ASP A 491 -28.32 0.77 14.76
CA ASP A 491 -27.86 1.29 13.47
C ASP A 491 -27.01 2.57 13.64
N LYS A 492 -26.51 3.11 12.53
CA LYS A 492 -25.71 4.34 12.50
C LYS A 492 -26.43 5.60 13.06
N ASN A 493 -27.76 5.53 13.21
CA ASN A 493 -28.58 6.61 13.76
C ASN A 493 -28.90 6.38 15.25
N GLY A 494 -28.37 5.34 15.86
CA GLY A 494 -28.62 4.97 17.25
C GLY A 494 -29.92 4.18 17.47
N LYS A 495 -30.62 3.76 16.42
CA LYS A 495 -31.86 3.01 16.50
C LYS A 495 -31.57 1.51 16.60
N THR A 496 -32.29 0.81 17.51
CA THR A 496 -32.14 -0.63 17.70
C THR A 496 -32.45 -1.43 16.43
N ILE A 497 -31.50 -2.28 16.03
CA ILE A 497 -31.64 -3.14 14.85
C ILE A 497 -32.53 -4.33 15.18
N LYS A 498 -33.57 -4.53 14.37
CA LYS A 498 -34.41 -5.72 14.41
C LYS A 498 -33.81 -6.79 13.51
N TYR A 499 -33.37 -7.88 14.10
CA TYR A 499 -32.86 -9.04 13.39
C TYR A 499 -33.96 -10.08 13.16
N LEU A 500 -33.86 -10.81 12.06
CA LEU A 500 -34.69 -11.95 11.72
C LEU A 500 -33.87 -12.97 10.89
N VAL A 501 -34.40 -14.19 10.79
CA VAL A 501 -33.77 -15.24 10.01
C VAL A 501 -34.67 -15.75 8.92
N LYS A 502 -34.06 -16.22 7.84
CA LYS A 502 -34.72 -17.01 6.80
C LYS A 502 -34.04 -18.36 6.67
N GLU A 503 -34.86 -19.39 6.40
CA GLU A 503 -34.34 -20.70 6.03
C GLU A 503 -33.92 -20.71 4.56
N VAL A 504 -32.69 -21.16 4.32
CA VAL A 504 -32.04 -21.11 3.01
C VAL A 504 -31.32 -22.42 2.72
N ASN A 505 -30.90 -22.62 1.46
CA ASN A 505 -29.96 -23.69 1.11
C ASN A 505 -28.50 -23.30 1.47
N ALA A 506 -27.55 -24.16 1.20
CA ALA A 506 -26.13 -23.89 1.45
C ALA A 506 -25.57 -22.69 0.66
N GLN A 507 -26.21 -22.30 -0.43
CA GLN A 507 -25.88 -21.14 -1.27
C GLN A 507 -26.54 -19.85 -0.79
N GLY A 508 -27.40 -19.93 0.23
CA GLY A 508 -28.10 -18.78 0.81
C GLY A 508 -29.36 -18.35 0.05
N GLU A 509 -29.91 -19.24 -0.78
CA GLU A 509 -31.13 -19.05 -1.52
C GLU A 509 -32.32 -19.59 -0.71
N ASP A 510 -33.48 -18.95 -0.81
CA ASP A 510 -34.70 -19.33 -0.11
C ASP A 510 -35.12 -20.78 -0.45
N THR A 511 -35.36 -21.60 0.56
CA THR A 511 -35.74 -23.01 0.36
C THR A 511 -36.64 -23.50 1.47
N THR A 512 -37.39 -24.56 1.18
CA THR A 512 -38.16 -25.33 2.17
C THR A 512 -37.85 -26.80 1.92
N PRO A 513 -37.50 -27.60 2.93
CA PRO A 513 -37.27 -29.02 2.75
C PRO A 513 -38.49 -29.75 2.17
N GLU A 514 -38.23 -30.73 1.33
CA GLU A 514 -39.27 -31.55 0.75
C GLU A 514 -40.12 -32.22 1.86
N GLY A 515 -41.42 -32.28 1.65
CA GLY A 515 -42.39 -32.83 2.63
C GLY A 515 -42.77 -31.85 3.75
N TYR A 516 -42.29 -30.62 3.77
CA TYR A 516 -42.63 -29.63 4.80
C TYR A 516 -43.26 -28.36 4.21
N THR A 517 -43.96 -27.64 5.07
CA THR A 517 -44.30 -26.22 4.88
C THR A 517 -43.48 -25.40 5.86
N LYS A 518 -43.11 -24.17 5.47
CA LYS A 518 -42.23 -23.29 6.24
C LYS A 518 -43.01 -22.06 6.74
N ASN A 519 -42.80 -21.69 8.00
CA ASN A 519 -43.25 -20.42 8.57
C ASN A 519 -42.08 -19.71 9.26
N GLU A 520 -41.76 -18.50 8.82
CA GLU A 520 -40.68 -17.66 9.34
C GLU A 520 -41.27 -16.51 10.16
N ASN A 521 -41.02 -16.49 11.45
CA ASN A 521 -41.52 -15.47 12.37
C ASN A 521 -40.33 -14.88 13.19
N GLY A 522 -39.75 -13.83 12.68
CA GLY A 522 -38.60 -13.15 13.31
C GLY A 522 -37.37 -14.06 13.42
N LEU A 523 -37.05 -14.50 14.62
CA LEU A 523 -35.90 -15.38 14.89
C LEU A 523 -36.33 -16.85 15.09
N VAL A 524 -37.57 -17.20 14.76
CA VAL A 524 -38.09 -18.57 14.84
C VAL A 524 -38.53 -19.00 13.45
N VAL A 525 -38.06 -20.17 13.02
CA VAL A 525 -38.52 -20.82 11.78
C VAL A 525 -39.13 -22.16 12.15
N THR A 526 -40.39 -22.33 11.77
CA THR A 526 -41.16 -23.58 12.00
C THR A 526 -41.36 -24.30 10.67
N ASN A 527 -40.95 -25.57 10.61
CA ASN A 527 -41.30 -26.45 9.50
C ASN A 527 -42.31 -27.47 10.00
N THR A 528 -43.51 -27.46 9.36
CA THR A 528 -44.60 -28.39 9.65
C THR A 528 -44.64 -29.44 8.55
N GLU A 529 -44.64 -30.71 8.95
CA GLU A 529 -44.75 -31.86 8.04
C GLU A 529 -46.06 -31.81 7.29
N LYS A 530 -46.03 -31.93 5.98
CA LYS A 530 -47.24 -32.03 5.17
C LYS A 530 -47.97 -33.32 5.45
N PRO A 531 -49.31 -33.30 5.56
CA PRO A 531 -50.06 -34.54 5.68
C PRO A 531 -49.74 -35.48 4.54
N ILE A 532 -49.53 -36.75 4.88
CA ILE A 532 -49.41 -37.79 3.86
C ILE A 532 -50.79 -37.94 3.21
N GLU A 533 -50.93 -37.63 1.96
CA GLU A 533 -52.13 -37.92 1.22
C GLU A 533 -52.28 -39.45 1.09
N THR A 534 -53.34 -39.99 1.67
CA THR A 534 -53.69 -41.39 1.56
C THR A 534 -54.84 -41.56 0.61
N THR A 535 -54.78 -42.60 -0.16
CA THR A 535 -55.92 -43.03 -0.98
C THR A 535 -56.31 -44.43 -0.57
N SER A 536 -57.54 -44.78 -0.82
CA SER A 536 -58.06 -46.14 -0.64
C SER A 536 -58.28 -46.79 -2.01
N ILE A 537 -57.88 -48.02 -2.11
CA ILE A 537 -58.16 -48.85 -3.28
C ILE A 537 -59.04 -50.03 -2.82
N SER A 538 -60.08 -50.27 -3.53
CA SER A 538 -60.90 -51.47 -3.35
C SER A 538 -60.92 -52.31 -4.62
N GLY A 539 -60.95 -53.59 -4.44
CA GLY A 539 -61.05 -54.55 -5.53
C GLY A 539 -62.00 -55.69 -5.15
N GLU A 540 -62.58 -56.28 -6.13
CA GLU A 540 -63.44 -57.39 -5.94
C GLU A 540 -62.82 -58.67 -6.55
N LYS A 541 -62.91 -59.77 -5.82
CA LYS A 541 -62.54 -61.07 -6.35
C LYS A 541 -63.76 -61.75 -6.87
N VAL A 542 -63.83 -61.94 -8.16
CA VAL A 542 -64.93 -62.69 -8.81
C VAL A 542 -64.45 -64.10 -9.10
N TRP A 543 -65.32 -65.06 -8.83
CA TRP A 543 -65.11 -66.44 -9.15
C TRP A 543 -65.97 -66.82 -10.39
N ASP A 544 -65.34 -67.34 -11.43
CA ASP A 544 -66.02 -67.91 -12.59
C ASP A 544 -65.85 -69.43 -12.53
N ASP A 545 -66.57 -70.07 -11.65
CA ASP A 545 -66.42 -71.45 -11.32
C ASP A 545 -67.84 -72.16 -11.10
N LYS A 546 -68.89 -71.60 -11.72
CA LYS A 546 -70.24 -72.11 -11.65
C LYS A 546 -70.69 -72.36 -10.18
N ASP A 547 -70.42 -71.36 -9.32
CA ASP A 547 -70.81 -71.37 -7.90
C ASP A 547 -70.16 -72.50 -7.10
N ASN A 548 -68.82 -72.74 -7.31
CA ASN A 548 -68.03 -73.76 -6.65
C ASN A 548 -68.52 -75.18 -6.92
N GLN A 549 -68.94 -75.45 -8.14
CA GLN A 549 -69.56 -76.70 -8.55
C GLN A 549 -68.73 -77.95 -8.24
N ASP A 550 -67.40 -77.83 -8.24
CA ASP A 550 -66.42 -78.91 -7.99
C ASP A 550 -65.89 -78.96 -6.56
N GLY A 551 -66.39 -78.04 -5.69
CA GLY A 551 -66.02 -77.95 -4.29
C GLY A 551 -64.59 -77.59 -4.02
N LYS A 552 -63.86 -77.05 -4.99
CA LYS A 552 -62.39 -76.71 -4.90
C LYS A 552 -62.10 -75.26 -4.64
N ARG A 553 -63.10 -74.40 -4.49
CA ARG A 553 -62.87 -73.00 -4.18
C ARG A 553 -62.18 -72.94 -2.82
N PRO A 554 -60.97 -72.32 -2.76
CA PRO A 554 -60.25 -72.14 -1.49
C PRO A 554 -61.01 -71.19 -0.57
N GLU A 555 -60.89 -71.39 0.72
CA GLU A 555 -61.55 -70.54 1.75
C GLU A 555 -61.03 -69.14 1.74
N LYS A 556 -59.76 -68.93 1.26
CA LYS A 556 -59.08 -67.64 1.17
C LYS A 556 -58.18 -67.55 -0.06
N VAL A 557 -58.09 -66.40 -0.64
CA VAL A 557 -57.10 -66.06 -1.65
C VAL A 557 -56.29 -64.83 -1.23
N SER A 558 -55.00 -64.86 -1.41
CA SER A 558 -54.18 -63.71 -1.11
C SER A 558 -54.09 -62.79 -2.33
N VAL A 559 -54.47 -61.56 -2.13
CA VAL A 559 -54.33 -60.50 -3.16
C VAL A 559 -53.18 -59.57 -2.80
N ASN A 560 -52.27 -59.40 -3.70
CA ASN A 560 -51.15 -58.47 -3.52
C ASN A 560 -51.51 -57.11 -4.06
N LEU A 561 -51.35 -56.08 -3.23
CA LEU A 561 -51.38 -54.69 -3.68
C LEU A 561 -50.00 -54.33 -4.21
N LEU A 562 -49.93 -53.81 -5.41
CA LEU A 562 -48.70 -53.36 -6.05
C LEU A 562 -48.71 -51.84 -6.24
N ALA A 563 -47.63 -51.18 -5.92
CA ALA A 563 -47.39 -49.79 -6.29
C ALA A 563 -46.19 -49.75 -7.28
N ASN A 564 -46.39 -49.21 -8.48
CA ASN A 564 -45.39 -49.18 -9.55
C ASN A 564 -44.72 -50.54 -9.87
N GLY A 565 -45.52 -51.64 -9.69
CA GLY A 565 -45.00 -53.00 -9.93
C GLY A 565 -44.35 -53.68 -8.70
N GLU A 566 -44.12 -52.96 -7.63
CA GLU A 566 -43.57 -53.44 -6.38
C GLU A 566 -44.69 -53.79 -5.38
N LYS A 567 -44.57 -54.96 -4.73
CA LYS A 567 -45.56 -55.40 -3.74
C LYS A 567 -45.43 -54.59 -2.45
N VAL A 568 -46.52 -53.84 -2.13
CA VAL A 568 -46.58 -52.96 -0.92
C VAL A 568 -47.45 -53.58 0.19
N ASN A 569 -48.38 -54.45 -0.14
CA ASN A 569 -49.20 -55.13 0.85
C ASN A 569 -49.78 -56.44 0.30
N THR A 570 -50.25 -57.30 1.18
CA THR A 570 -51.02 -58.51 0.87
C THR A 570 -52.25 -58.58 1.78
N LEU A 571 -53.41 -58.79 1.18
CA LEU A 571 -54.66 -58.99 1.91
C LEU A 571 -55.22 -60.38 1.58
N ASP A 572 -55.64 -61.12 2.58
CA ASP A 572 -56.36 -62.37 2.41
C ASP A 572 -57.81 -62.07 2.37
N VAL A 573 -58.52 -62.48 1.29
CA VAL A 573 -59.95 -62.32 1.03
C VAL A 573 -60.58 -63.63 0.89
#